data_4d23af316d47e77d25abf1230e1cc05f
#
_entry.id   4d23af316d47e77d25abf1230e1cc05f
#
_cell.length_a   1.000
_cell.length_b   1.000
_cell.length_c   1.000
_cell.angle_alpha   90.00
_cell.angle_beta   90.00
_cell.angle_gamma   90.00
#
_symmetry.space_group_name_H-M   'P 1'
#
loop_
_entity.id
_entity.type
_entity.pdbx_description
1 polymer ?
#
loop_
_entity_poly.entity_id
_entity_poly.type
_entity_poly.pdbx_seq_one_letter_code
_entity_poly.pdbx_strand_id
1 'polypeptide(L)'
;VTRLSYSAIALYDRCSYRFYAERVAGMRPAPWRRDGGGEAAGALHPTELGDAVHRLLERVDLTAPAAPPGEELAQVVRGWYPAVTDDDLSRIGVFVEAYCDSELARRVSALPGVRPERPFAFEVDGVLVNGRLDVLWHDGERALVLDYKTNALLGRDPAEIVDEEYQTQRAVYALACLRAGATEAEVVYQFLEAPEAVVTTTFAVADVARLEEALSASIARIRGGEFRPTPSPFACSGCPALDVVCAGPRLGGSPPGAAALELAALG
;
A
#
# COMPACT_ATOMS: atom_id res chain seq x y z
N VAL A 1 -8.68 16.72 14.62
CA VAL A 1 -8.81 15.50 13.80
C VAL A 1 -9.64 14.50 14.59
N THR A 2 -10.77 14.07 14.02
CA THR A 2 -11.70 13.11 14.66
C THR A 2 -11.78 11.80 13.90
N ARG A 3 -11.25 11.76 12.67
CA ARG A 3 -11.25 10.57 11.82
C ARG A 3 -9.98 10.54 10.94
N LEU A 4 -9.36 9.38 10.86
CA LEU A 4 -8.22 9.11 9.99
C LEU A 4 -8.40 7.75 9.29
N SER A 5 -8.10 7.67 7.98
CA SER A 5 -7.90 6.38 7.35
C SER A 5 -6.53 5.82 7.74
N TYR A 6 -6.39 4.50 7.77
CA TYR A 6 -5.08 3.89 8.01
C TYR A 6 -4.04 4.37 6.99
N SER A 7 -4.43 4.55 5.73
CA SER A 7 -3.56 5.06 4.68
C SER A 7 -3.08 6.49 4.93
N ALA A 8 -3.90 7.31 5.61
CA ALA A 8 -3.48 8.66 6.02
C ALA A 8 -2.43 8.61 7.14
N ILE A 9 -2.58 7.70 8.12
CA ILE A 9 -1.60 7.52 9.18
C ILE A 9 -0.30 6.95 8.60
N ALA A 10 -0.38 5.93 7.75
CA ALA A 10 0.78 5.35 7.06
C ALA A 10 1.51 6.38 6.18
N LEU A 11 0.77 7.27 5.49
CA LEU A 11 1.37 8.38 4.75
C LEU A 11 2.11 9.35 5.67
N TYR A 12 1.52 9.67 6.83
CA TYR A 12 2.15 10.54 7.83
C TYR A 12 3.45 9.93 8.36
N ASP A 13 3.43 8.66 8.74
CA ASP A 13 4.63 7.96 9.26
C ASP A 13 5.73 7.87 8.21
N ARG A 14 5.37 7.68 6.95
CA ARG A 14 6.31 7.65 5.83
C ARG A 14 6.94 9.02 5.55
N CYS A 15 6.12 10.07 5.47
CA CYS A 15 6.56 11.45 5.32
C CYS A 15 5.46 12.40 5.81
N SER A 16 5.63 12.95 7.01
CA SER A 16 4.63 13.85 7.61
C SER A 16 4.43 15.14 6.81
N TYR A 17 5.45 15.60 6.06
CA TYR A 17 5.31 16.75 5.18
C TYR A 17 4.48 16.44 3.93
N ARG A 18 4.61 15.23 3.36
CA ARG A 18 3.72 14.77 2.27
C ARG A 18 2.29 14.67 2.74
N PHE A 19 2.06 14.12 3.94
CA PHE A 19 0.74 14.12 4.56
C PHE A 19 0.16 15.54 4.67
N TYR A 20 0.96 16.50 5.15
CA TYR A 20 0.53 17.90 5.20
C TYR A 20 0.15 18.42 3.82
N ALA A 21 1.00 18.23 2.82
CA ALA A 21 0.76 18.69 1.46
C ALA A 21 -0.55 18.12 0.89
N GLU A 22 -0.76 16.81 1.01
CA GLU A 22 -1.93 16.14 0.42
C GLU A 22 -3.21 16.32 1.24
N ARG A 23 -3.12 16.22 2.57
CA ARG A 23 -4.30 16.09 3.45
C ARG A 23 -4.68 17.38 4.17
N VAL A 24 -3.74 18.29 4.36
CA VAL A 24 -3.98 19.57 5.03
C VAL A 24 -4.00 20.71 4.03
N ALA A 25 -2.98 20.84 3.19
CA ALA A 25 -2.90 21.89 2.18
C ALA A 25 -3.71 21.58 0.90
N GLY A 26 -4.20 20.34 0.75
CA GLY A 26 -5.03 19.93 -0.39
C GLY A 26 -4.30 19.90 -1.74
N MET A 27 -2.96 19.80 -1.71
CA MET A 27 -2.17 19.65 -2.93
C MET A 27 -2.48 18.31 -3.59
N ARG A 28 -2.64 18.33 -4.90
CA ARG A 28 -2.84 17.12 -5.69
C ARG A 28 -1.61 16.84 -6.52
N PRO A 29 -1.23 15.56 -6.71
CA PRO A 29 -0.22 15.23 -7.70
C PRO A 29 -0.57 15.87 -9.02
N ALA A 30 0.42 16.47 -9.69
CA ALA A 30 0.22 16.89 -11.08
C ALA A 30 -0.25 15.67 -11.88
N PRO A 31 -1.14 15.85 -12.87
CA PRO A 31 -1.44 14.76 -13.78
C PRO A 31 -0.10 14.19 -14.27
N TRP A 32 0.06 12.88 -14.17
CA TRP A 32 1.29 12.18 -14.55
C TRP A 32 1.74 12.66 -15.95
N ARG A 33 2.75 13.50 -15.99
CA ARG A 33 3.45 13.83 -17.23
C ARG A 33 4.63 12.89 -17.34
N ARG A 34 4.65 12.07 -18.33
CA ARG A 34 5.81 11.28 -18.69
C ARG A 34 6.84 12.22 -19.30
N ASP A 35 7.74 12.71 -18.46
CA ASP A 35 8.91 13.44 -18.94
C ASP A 35 9.91 12.41 -19.49
N GLY A 36 9.92 12.30 -20.81
CA GLY A 36 11.04 11.78 -21.59
C GLY A 36 11.12 10.27 -21.72
N GLY A 37 10.72 9.75 -22.85
CA GLY A 37 11.20 8.50 -23.40
C GLY A 37 10.20 7.36 -23.48
N GLY A 38 9.44 7.27 -24.56
CA GLY A 38 9.15 5.98 -25.19
C GLY A 38 8.10 5.06 -24.60
N GLU A 39 7.41 5.39 -23.51
CA GLU A 39 6.28 4.59 -23.06
C GLU A 39 4.99 5.01 -23.77
N ALA A 40 4.19 4.03 -24.19
CA ALA A 40 2.97 4.25 -24.95
C ALA A 40 2.02 5.23 -24.25
N ALA A 41 1.48 6.19 -24.98
CA ALA A 41 0.40 7.04 -24.49
C ALA A 41 -0.77 6.15 -24.03
N GLY A 42 -1.16 6.24 -22.75
CA GLY A 42 -2.28 5.46 -22.20
C GLY A 42 -1.92 4.39 -21.16
N ALA A 43 -0.62 4.07 -20.91
CA ALA A 43 -0.27 3.11 -19.87
C ALA A 43 -0.70 3.60 -18.47
N LEU A 44 -1.13 2.68 -17.61
CA LEU A 44 -1.61 3.00 -16.26
C LEU A 44 -0.46 3.47 -15.35
N HIS A 45 -0.78 4.41 -14.46
CA HIS A 45 0.11 4.69 -13.34
C HIS A 45 0.21 3.45 -12.42
N PRO A 46 1.34 3.18 -11.76
CA PRO A 46 1.48 2.02 -10.86
C PRO A 46 0.36 1.89 -9.82
N THR A 47 -0.17 3.00 -9.31
CA THR A 47 -1.31 2.99 -8.38
C THR A 47 -2.63 2.61 -9.04
N GLU A 48 -2.84 2.97 -10.33
CA GLU A 48 -4.03 2.60 -11.10
C GLU A 48 -3.97 1.11 -11.48
N LEU A 49 -2.79 0.62 -11.82
CA LEU A 49 -2.57 -0.80 -12.07
C LEU A 49 -2.85 -1.62 -10.81
N GLY A 50 -2.34 -1.19 -9.66
CA GLY A 50 -2.64 -1.81 -8.36
C GLY A 50 -4.15 -1.79 -8.05
N ASP A 51 -4.82 -0.65 -8.24
CA ASP A 51 -6.28 -0.54 -8.03
C ASP A 51 -7.05 -1.50 -8.96
N ALA A 52 -6.66 -1.62 -10.21
CA ALA A 52 -7.30 -2.56 -11.15
C ALA A 52 -7.14 -4.01 -10.70
N VAL A 53 -5.96 -4.41 -10.22
CA VAL A 53 -5.71 -5.76 -9.70
C VAL A 53 -6.56 -6.04 -8.47
N HIS A 54 -6.55 -5.15 -7.46
CA HIS A 54 -7.36 -5.31 -6.25
C HIS A 54 -8.85 -5.42 -6.57
N ARG A 55 -9.38 -4.57 -7.45
CA ARG A 55 -10.79 -4.61 -7.88
C ARG A 55 -11.16 -5.88 -8.64
N LEU A 56 -10.22 -6.52 -9.35
CA LEU A 56 -10.46 -7.82 -9.97
C LEU A 56 -10.44 -8.93 -8.92
N LEU A 57 -9.46 -8.92 -8.01
CA LEU A 57 -9.35 -9.90 -6.93
C LEU A 57 -10.54 -9.84 -5.95
N GLU A 58 -11.12 -8.65 -5.73
CA GLU A 58 -12.39 -8.51 -5.00
C GLU A 58 -13.53 -9.34 -5.61
N ARG A 59 -13.50 -9.57 -6.92
CA ARG A 59 -14.54 -10.29 -7.67
C ARG A 59 -14.27 -11.78 -7.80
N VAL A 60 -13.09 -12.23 -7.47
CA VAL A 60 -12.72 -13.66 -7.48
C VAL A 60 -13.50 -14.38 -6.38
N ASP A 61 -14.05 -15.53 -6.72
CA ASP A 61 -14.61 -16.44 -5.72
C ASP A 61 -13.48 -17.03 -4.88
N LEU A 62 -13.33 -16.55 -3.65
CA LEU A 62 -12.26 -17.01 -2.75
C LEU A 62 -12.38 -18.49 -2.36
N THR A 63 -13.53 -19.14 -2.57
CA THR A 63 -13.72 -20.58 -2.29
C THR A 63 -13.30 -21.47 -3.46
N ALA A 64 -13.23 -20.90 -4.66
CA ALA A 64 -12.79 -21.57 -5.89
C ALA A 64 -12.03 -20.54 -6.77
N PRO A 65 -10.85 -20.07 -6.31
CA PRO A 65 -10.15 -18.97 -6.96
C PRO A 65 -9.76 -19.35 -8.39
N ALA A 66 -10.20 -18.53 -9.34
CA ALA A 66 -9.88 -18.66 -10.74
C ALA A 66 -9.77 -17.27 -11.38
N ALA A 67 -8.75 -17.05 -12.17
CA ALA A 67 -8.63 -15.82 -12.95
C ALA A 67 -9.73 -15.78 -14.02
N PRO A 68 -10.36 -14.61 -14.26
CA PRO A 68 -11.33 -14.47 -15.34
C PRO A 68 -10.63 -14.65 -16.70
N PRO A 69 -11.34 -15.12 -17.74
CA PRO A 69 -10.81 -15.17 -19.09
C PRO A 69 -10.29 -13.81 -19.54
N GLY A 70 -9.18 -13.77 -20.29
CA GLY A 70 -8.50 -12.53 -20.68
C GLY A 70 -9.41 -11.51 -21.38
N GLU A 71 -10.38 -11.97 -22.17
CA GLU A 71 -11.37 -11.11 -22.83
C GLU A 71 -12.32 -10.43 -21.85
N GLU A 72 -12.80 -11.18 -20.85
CA GLU A 72 -13.64 -10.67 -19.78
C GLU A 72 -12.87 -9.67 -18.89
N LEU A 73 -11.64 -10.03 -18.49
CA LEU A 73 -10.74 -9.15 -17.76
C LEU A 73 -10.54 -7.84 -18.50
N ALA A 74 -10.20 -7.91 -19.78
CA ALA A 74 -9.98 -6.72 -20.60
C ALA A 74 -11.22 -5.83 -20.71
N GLN A 75 -12.40 -6.42 -20.88
CA GLN A 75 -13.66 -5.68 -20.93
C GLN A 75 -13.93 -4.94 -19.61
N VAL A 76 -13.72 -5.61 -18.49
CA VAL A 76 -13.93 -5.03 -17.15
C VAL A 76 -12.95 -3.89 -16.88
N VAL A 77 -11.67 -4.10 -17.13
CA VAL A 77 -10.62 -3.10 -16.88
C VAL A 77 -10.78 -1.89 -17.80
N ARG A 78 -11.11 -2.08 -19.08
CA ARG A 78 -11.41 -0.97 -20.00
C ARG A 78 -12.63 -0.16 -19.57
N GLY A 79 -13.60 -0.78 -18.87
CA GLY A 79 -14.71 -0.06 -18.28
C GLY A 79 -14.28 0.91 -17.16
N TRP A 80 -13.21 0.62 -16.44
CA TRP A 80 -12.65 1.49 -15.40
C TRP A 80 -11.61 2.45 -15.95
N TYR A 81 -10.77 1.98 -16.88
CA TYR A 81 -9.63 2.68 -17.47
C TYR A 81 -9.71 2.59 -19.00
N PRO A 82 -10.51 3.45 -19.67
CA PRO A 82 -10.75 3.34 -21.12
C PRO A 82 -9.48 3.43 -22.00
N ALA A 83 -8.42 4.06 -21.48
CA ALA A 83 -7.15 4.23 -22.17
C ALA A 83 -6.09 3.18 -21.80
N VAL A 84 -6.46 2.11 -21.06
CA VAL A 84 -5.53 1.04 -20.67
C VAL A 84 -4.91 0.37 -21.88
N THR A 85 -3.60 0.12 -21.84
CA THR A 85 -2.86 -0.56 -22.90
C THR A 85 -3.01 -2.08 -22.82
N ASP A 86 -2.73 -2.79 -23.92
CA ASP A 86 -2.73 -4.25 -23.92
C ASP A 86 -1.60 -4.82 -23.04
N ASP A 87 -0.47 -4.11 -22.92
CA ASP A 87 0.61 -4.46 -22.00
C ASP A 87 0.15 -4.38 -20.53
N ASP A 88 -0.56 -3.33 -20.15
CA ASP A 88 -1.12 -3.21 -18.79
C ASP A 88 -2.15 -4.30 -18.53
N LEU A 89 -3.02 -4.61 -19.50
CA LEU A 89 -3.99 -5.69 -19.39
C LEU A 89 -3.29 -7.05 -19.20
N SER A 90 -2.22 -7.30 -19.94
CA SER A 90 -1.41 -8.51 -19.77
C SER A 90 -0.79 -8.60 -18.38
N ARG A 91 -0.20 -7.50 -17.89
CA ARG A 91 0.39 -7.43 -16.53
C ARG A 91 -0.65 -7.64 -15.44
N ILE A 92 -1.82 -7.03 -15.58
CA ILE A 92 -2.94 -7.20 -14.65
C ILE A 92 -3.38 -8.68 -14.62
N GLY A 93 -3.50 -9.32 -15.81
CA GLY A 93 -3.84 -10.73 -15.93
C GLY A 93 -2.84 -11.61 -15.19
N VAL A 94 -1.53 -11.39 -15.41
CA VAL A 94 -0.46 -12.13 -14.73
C VAL A 94 -0.58 -12.01 -13.20
N PHE A 95 -0.86 -10.83 -12.65
CA PHE A 95 -1.02 -10.66 -11.20
C PHE A 95 -2.26 -11.38 -10.65
N VAL A 96 -3.37 -11.34 -11.35
CA VAL A 96 -4.59 -12.05 -10.94
C VAL A 96 -4.39 -13.57 -10.98
N GLU A 97 -3.78 -14.09 -12.05
CA GLU A 97 -3.39 -15.50 -12.19
C GLU A 97 -2.42 -15.91 -11.09
N ALA A 98 -1.39 -15.08 -10.81
CA ALA A 98 -0.40 -15.32 -9.77
C ALA A 98 -1.03 -15.56 -8.39
N TYR A 99 -2.07 -14.79 -8.04
CA TYR A 99 -2.83 -15.08 -6.82
C TYR A 99 -3.62 -16.37 -6.95
N CYS A 100 -4.46 -16.51 -7.97
CA CYS A 100 -5.40 -17.63 -8.10
C CYS A 100 -4.69 -19.00 -8.11
N ASP A 101 -3.50 -19.07 -8.69
CA ASP A 101 -2.71 -20.31 -8.79
C ASP A 101 -1.81 -20.55 -7.56
N SER A 102 -1.72 -19.59 -6.65
CA SER A 102 -0.81 -19.65 -5.49
C SER A 102 -1.23 -20.69 -4.45
N GLU A 103 -0.26 -21.12 -3.65
CA GLU A 103 -0.49 -21.97 -2.48
C GLU A 103 -1.32 -21.21 -1.42
N LEU A 104 -1.12 -19.90 -1.32
CA LEU A 104 -1.90 -19.05 -0.40
C LEU A 104 -3.37 -19.00 -0.79
N ALA A 105 -3.71 -18.89 -2.07
CA ALA A 105 -5.11 -18.95 -2.53
C ALA A 105 -5.77 -20.28 -2.17
N ARG A 106 -5.04 -21.41 -2.34
CA ARG A 106 -5.51 -22.73 -1.91
C ARG A 106 -5.71 -22.82 -0.39
N ARG A 107 -4.82 -22.23 0.41
CA ARG A 107 -4.99 -22.13 1.86
C ARG A 107 -6.23 -21.33 2.22
N VAL A 108 -6.41 -20.16 1.61
CA VAL A 108 -7.53 -19.24 1.85
C VAL A 108 -8.86 -19.89 1.44
N SER A 109 -8.92 -20.61 0.32
CA SER A 109 -10.15 -21.27 -0.17
C SER A 109 -10.67 -22.35 0.77
N ALA A 110 -9.81 -22.94 1.59
CA ALA A 110 -10.19 -23.93 2.61
C ALA A 110 -10.79 -23.29 3.88
N LEU A 111 -10.75 -21.96 4.03
CA LEU A 111 -11.24 -21.26 5.22
C LEU A 111 -12.75 -20.97 5.07
N PRO A 112 -13.62 -21.50 5.95
CA PRO A 112 -15.05 -21.30 5.83
C PRO A 112 -15.44 -19.86 6.15
N GLY A 113 -16.19 -19.21 5.25
CA GLY A 113 -16.70 -17.87 5.47
C GLY A 113 -15.67 -16.75 5.25
N VAL A 114 -14.57 -17.02 4.54
CA VAL A 114 -13.64 -15.99 4.08
C VAL A 114 -14.36 -14.95 3.22
N ARG A 115 -13.99 -13.69 3.34
CA ARG A 115 -14.69 -12.57 2.67
C ARG A 115 -13.69 -11.55 2.11
N PRO A 116 -13.89 -11.06 0.88
CA PRO A 116 -13.13 -9.96 0.33
C PRO A 116 -13.62 -8.60 0.88
N GLU A 117 -12.77 -7.60 0.78
CA GLU A 117 -13.07 -6.17 0.91
C GLU A 117 -13.86 -5.80 2.19
N ARG A 118 -13.33 -6.19 3.36
CA ARG A 118 -14.03 -5.96 4.63
C ARG A 118 -13.70 -4.59 5.23
N PRO A 119 -14.68 -3.68 5.35
CA PRO A 119 -14.45 -2.43 6.05
C PRO A 119 -14.27 -2.67 7.54
N PHE A 120 -13.40 -1.87 8.16
CA PHE A 120 -13.22 -1.82 9.60
C PHE A 120 -13.20 -0.39 10.11
N ALA A 121 -13.54 -0.22 11.39
CA ALA A 121 -13.33 1.02 12.12
C ALA A 121 -13.20 0.71 13.61
N PHE A 122 -12.27 1.41 14.26
CA PHE A 122 -12.11 1.39 15.73
C PHE A 122 -11.59 2.75 16.20
N GLU A 123 -11.70 3.01 17.50
CA GLU A 123 -11.29 4.28 18.09
C GLU A 123 -9.95 4.15 18.81
N VAL A 124 -9.07 5.14 18.63
CA VAL A 124 -7.84 5.35 19.40
C VAL A 124 -7.78 6.84 19.75
N ASP A 125 -7.67 7.17 21.05
CA ASP A 125 -7.58 8.55 21.57
C ASP A 125 -8.67 9.50 21.05
N GLY A 126 -9.91 9.02 20.92
CA GLY A 126 -11.01 9.80 20.37
C GLY A 126 -10.89 10.08 18.87
N VAL A 127 -10.07 9.31 18.14
CA VAL A 127 -9.97 9.33 16.69
C VAL A 127 -10.49 8.02 16.13
N LEU A 128 -11.47 8.11 15.23
CA LEU A 128 -11.96 6.97 14.48
C LEU A 128 -10.94 6.59 13.40
N VAL A 129 -10.24 5.49 13.60
CA VAL A 129 -9.36 4.87 12.61
C VAL A 129 -10.20 3.93 11.75
N ASN A 130 -10.12 4.08 10.44
CA ASN A 130 -10.91 3.26 9.53
C ASN A 130 -10.11 2.85 8.30
N GLY A 131 -10.58 1.79 7.65
CA GLY A 131 -9.99 1.27 6.43
C GLY A 131 -10.78 0.08 5.89
N ARG A 132 -10.11 -0.69 5.05
CA ARG A 132 -10.64 -1.87 4.39
C ARG A 132 -9.53 -2.92 4.35
N LEU A 133 -9.90 -4.17 4.59
CA LEU A 133 -9.04 -5.35 4.49
C LEU A 133 -9.34 -6.02 3.15
N ASP A 134 -8.32 -6.36 2.37
CA ASP A 134 -8.52 -6.97 1.06
C ASP A 134 -9.21 -8.33 1.19
N VAL A 135 -8.72 -9.18 2.11
CA VAL A 135 -9.39 -10.43 2.49
C VAL A 135 -9.38 -10.57 4.01
N LEU A 136 -10.50 -10.98 4.56
CA LEU A 136 -10.65 -11.32 5.97
C LEU A 136 -11.28 -12.69 6.14
N TRP A 137 -10.63 -13.52 6.95
CA TRP A 137 -11.23 -14.69 7.58
C TRP A 137 -11.22 -14.52 9.11
N HIS A 138 -12.28 -15.03 9.77
CA HIS A 138 -12.41 -14.96 11.22
C HIS A 138 -13.33 -16.09 11.72
N ASP A 139 -12.88 -16.86 12.73
CA ASP A 139 -13.63 -17.97 13.32
C ASP A 139 -14.16 -17.68 14.75
N GLY A 140 -13.97 -16.46 15.24
CA GLY A 140 -14.33 -16.05 16.60
C GLY A 140 -13.10 -15.89 17.50
N GLU A 141 -12.09 -16.73 17.37
CA GLU A 141 -10.85 -16.68 18.15
C GLU A 141 -9.65 -16.23 17.30
N ARG A 142 -9.59 -16.68 16.06
CA ARG A 142 -8.49 -16.38 15.14
C ARG A 142 -8.97 -15.57 13.98
N ALA A 143 -8.13 -14.66 13.51
CA ALA A 143 -8.35 -13.92 12.29
C ALA A 143 -7.15 -14.07 11.34
N LEU A 144 -7.42 -14.08 10.04
CA LEU A 144 -6.43 -13.96 8.98
C LEU A 144 -6.81 -12.77 8.10
N VAL A 145 -5.87 -11.86 7.94
CA VAL A 145 -5.96 -10.75 6.98
C VAL A 145 -4.94 -10.99 5.89
N LEU A 146 -5.38 -11.02 4.64
CA LEU A 146 -4.49 -11.03 3.49
C LEU A 146 -4.55 -9.69 2.78
N ASP A 147 -3.39 -9.18 2.40
CA ASP A 147 -3.21 -7.95 1.64
C ASP A 147 -2.31 -8.20 0.42
N TYR A 148 -2.80 -7.84 -0.76
CA TYR A 148 -2.07 -8.03 -2.02
C TYR A 148 -1.13 -6.86 -2.31
N LYS A 149 0.06 -7.16 -2.82
CA LYS A 149 1.05 -6.15 -3.21
C LYS A 149 1.46 -6.33 -4.68
N THR A 150 1.25 -5.26 -5.46
CA THR A 150 1.61 -5.20 -6.89
C THR A 150 2.90 -4.43 -7.16
N ASN A 151 3.53 -3.89 -6.10
CA ASN A 151 4.78 -3.16 -6.23
C ASN A 151 5.94 -4.11 -6.52
N ALA A 152 6.86 -3.65 -7.40
CA ALA A 152 8.03 -4.39 -7.77
C ALA A 152 8.98 -4.58 -6.57
N LEU A 153 9.52 -5.78 -6.43
CA LEU A 153 10.48 -6.11 -5.37
C LEU A 153 11.86 -5.51 -5.63
N LEU A 154 12.25 -5.35 -6.90
CA LEU A 154 13.53 -4.82 -7.32
C LEU A 154 14.73 -5.54 -6.66
N GLY A 155 14.60 -6.85 -6.43
CA GLY A 155 15.61 -7.67 -5.78
C GLY A 155 15.74 -7.48 -4.25
N ARG A 156 14.81 -6.73 -3.62
CA ARG A 156 14.74 -6.57 -2.16
C ARG A 156 14.03 -7.77 -1.53
N ASP A 157 14.37 -8.07 -0.29
CA ASP A 157 13.66 -9.06 0.51
C ASP A 157 12.23 -8.55 0.82
N PRO A 158 11.18 -9.31 0.50
CA PRO A 158 9.79 -8.97 0.86
C PRO A 158 9.58 -8.69 2.34
N ALA A 159 10.27 -9.40 3.23
CA ALA A 159 10.16 -9.18 4.67
C ALA A 159 10.72 -7.81 5.08
N GLU A 160 11.85 -7.38 4.51
CA GLU A 160 12.41 -6.05 4.72
C GLU A 160 11.45 -4.96 4.21
N ILE A 161 10.83 -5.16 3.04
CA ILE A 161 9.83 -4.21 2.51
C ILE A 161 8.64 -4.09 3.47
N VAL A 162 8.13 -5.20 3.99
CA VAL A 162 7.01 -5.19 4.94
C VAL A 162 7.40 -4.47 6.23
N ASP A 163 8.60 -4.71 6.73
CA ASP A 163 9.08 -4.07 7.95
C ASP A 163 9.35 -2.57 7.79
N GLU A 164 9.81 -2.13 6.63
CA GLU A 164 10.09 -0.71 6.38
C GLU A 164 8.85 0.09 5.95
N GLU A 165 7.97 -0.49 5.12
CA GLU A 165 6.95 0.26 4.40
C GLU A 165 5.53 0.03 4.90
N TYR A 166 5.27 -1.13 5.56
CA TYR A 166 3.91 -1.55 5.92
C TYR A 166 3.68 -1.74 7.43
N GLN A 167 4.58 -1.26 8.31
CA GLN A 167 4.44 -1.38 9.77
C GLN A 167 3.11 -0.83 10.28
N THR A 168 2.74 0.39 9.90
CA THR A 168 1.50 1.04 10.33
C THR A 168 0.28 0.28 9.81
N GLN A 169 0.29 -0.18 8.56
CA GLN A 169 -0.79 -0.98 7.98
C GLN A 169 -0.97 -2.29 8.74
N ARG A 170 0.15 -3.01 8.98
CA ARG A 170 0.18 -4.27 9.72
C ARG A 170 -0.38 -4.12 11.14
N ALA A 171 0.03 -3.06 11.85
CA ALA A 171 -0.47 -2.76 13.19
C ALA A 171 -1.98 -2.48 13.20
N VAL A 172 -2.46 -1.67 12.25
CA VAL A 172 -3.88 -1.33 12.14
C VAL A 172 -4.73 -2.55 11.79
N TYR A 173 -4.26 -3.42 10.90
CA TYR A 173 -4.97 -4.64 10.52
C TYR A 173 -5.07 -5.62 11.71
N ALA A 174 -3.98 -5.83 12.43
CA ALA A 174 -3.98 -6.63 13.66
C ALA A 174 -4.95 -6.07 14.70
N LEU A 175 -4.88 -4.76 14.99
CA LEU A 175 -5.79 -4.11 15.94
C LEU A 175 -7.25 -4.22 15.52
N ALA A 176 -7.57 -4.08 14.23
CA ALA A 176 -8.94 -4.23 13.74
C ALA A 176 -9.51 -5.60 14.09
N CYS A 177 -8.72 -6.68 13.93
CA CYS A 177 -9.14 -8.04 14.25
C CYS A 177 -9.19 -8.29 15.78
N LEU A 178 -8.14 -7.92 16.51
CA LEU A 178 -8.05 -8.15 17.96
C LEU A 178 -9.14 -7.39 18.72
N ARG A 179 -9.44 -6.15 18.31
CA ARG A 179 -10.55 -5.36 18.90
C ARG A 179 -11.94 -5.86 18.47
N ALA A 180 -12.04 -6.60 17.36
CA ALA A 180 -13.26 -7.28 16.96
C ALA A 180 -13.50 -8.60 17.71
N GLY A 181 -12.60 -9.00 18.61
CA GLY A 181 -12.75 -10.16 19.49
C GLY A 181 -11.82 -11.33 19.18
N ALA A 182 -10.98 -11.25 18.15
CA ALA A 182 -9.95 -12.26 17.91
C ALA A 182 -8.93 -12.26 19.05
N THR A 183 -8.46 -13.44 19.46
CA THR A 183 -7.35 -13.61 20.41
C THR A 183 -6.01 -13.64 19.70
N GLU A 184 -6.02 -14.00 18.41
CA GLU A 184 -4.88 -14.04 17.52
C GLU A 184 -5.25 -13.51 16.13
N ALA A 185 -4.37 -12.69 15.54
CA ALA A 185 -4.52 -12.13 14.21
C ALA A 185 -3.26 -12.39 13.38
N GLU A 186 -3.42 -13.12 12.31
CA GLU A 186 -2.39 -13.35 11.29
C GLU A 186 -2.54 -12.31 10.18
N VAL A 187 -1.52 -11.49 9.93
CA VAL A 187 -1.47 -10.53 8.83
C VAL A 187 -0.50 -11.03 7.79
N VAL A 188 -1.00 -11.24 6.60
CA VAL A 188 -0.31 -11.89 5.48
C VAL A 188 -0.18 -10.88 4.33
N TYR A 189 1.03 -10.68 3.84
CA TYR A 189 1.31 -9.93 2.62
C TYR A 189 1.75 -10.89 1.53
N GLN A 190 1.11 -10.81 0.37
CA GLN A 190 1.53 -11.54 -0.82
C GLN A 190 1.95 -10.58 -1.92
N PHE A 191 3.20 -10.68 -2.34
CA PHE A 191 3.72 -9.91 -3.46
C PHE A 191 3.42 -10.66 -4.77
N LEU A 192 2.53 -10.10 -5.60
CA LEU A 192 2.05 -10.77 -6.81
C LEU A 192 3.10 -10.87 -7.92
N GLU A 193 4.19 -10.10 -7.83
CA GLU A 193 5.37 -10.26 -8.70
C GLU A 193 6.12 -11.57 -8.40
N ALA A 194 6.06 -12.04 -7.15
CA ALA A 194 6.67 -13.30 -6.69
C ALA A 194 5.68 -13.98 -5.74
N PRO A 195 4.64 -14.65 -6.24
CA PRO A 195 3.50 -15.11 -5.45
C PRO A 195 3.85 -16.14 -4.36
N GLU A 196 5.02 -16.76 -4.45
CA GLU A 196 5.60 -17.61 -3.39
C GLU A 196 6.23 -16.81 -2.25
N ALA A 197 6.53 -15.54 -2.47
CA ALA A 197 7.10 -14.64 -1.47
C ALA A 197 5.99 -14.09 -0.57
N VAL A 198 5.59 -14.89 0.42
CA VAL A 198 4.55 -14.55 1.40
C VAL A 198 5.20 -14.14 2.71
N VAL A 199 4.84 -12.95 3.22
CA VAL A 199 5.31 -12.47 4.52
C VAL A 199 4.16 -12.50 5.50
N THR A 200 4.34 -13.25 6.60
CA THR A 200 3.31 -13.43 7.62
C THR A 200 3.81 -12.92 8.96
N THR A 201 2.94 -12.19 9.67
CA THR A 201 3.17 -11.77 11.04
C THR A 201 1.93 -12.08 11.88
N THR A 202 2.14 -12.76 13.02
CA THR A 202 1.07 -13.08 13.96
C THR A 202 1.13 -12.16 15.17
N PHE A 203 -0.03 -11.68 15.58
CA PHE A 203 -0.25 -10.83 16.74
C PHE A 203 -1.25 -11.48 17.69
N ALA A 204 -1.04 -11.32 18.98
CA ALA A 204 -1.94 -11.78 20.02
C ALA A 204 -2.53 -10.60 20.83
N VAL A 205 -3.51 -10.89 21.68
CA VAL A 205 -4.11 -9.88 22.57
C VAL A 205 -3.06 -9.14 23.40
N ALA A 206 -1.96 -9.82 23.77
CA ALA A 206 -0.85 -9.22 24.51
C ALA A 206 -0.16 -8.06 23.74
N ASP A 207 -0.26 -8.03 22.41
CA ASP A 207 0.33 -6.99 21.58
C ASP A 207 -0.51 -5.72 21.51
N VAL A 208 -1.79 -5.76 21.88
CA VAL A 208 -2.75 -4.66 21.71
C VAL A 208 -2.21 -3.35 22.30
N ALA A 209 -1.75 -3.36 23.54
CA ALA A 209 -1.25 -2.16 24.19
C ALA A 209 -0.08 -1.50 23.44
N ARG A 210 0.86 -2.30 22.97
CA ARG A 210 2.01 -1.84 22.18
C ARG A 210 1.60 -1.27 20.82
N LEU A 211 0.66 -1.94 20.14
CA LEU A 211 0.16 -1.49 18.84
C LEU A 211 -0.64 -0.19 18.95
N GLU A 212 -1.45 -0.06 20.01
CA GLU A 212 -2.19 1.16 20.32
C GLU A 212 -1.26 2.32 20.65
N GLU A 213 -0.23 2.10 21.47
CA GLU A 213 0.76 3.12 21.81
C GLU A 213 1.45 3.68 20.55
N ALA A 214 1.84 2.80 19.62
CA ALA A 214 2.45 3.23 18.36
C ALA A 214 1.49 4.10 17.53
N LEU A 215 0.21 3.70 17.44
CA LEU A 215 -0.81 4.47 16.72
C LEU A 215 -1.10 5.81 17.41
N SER A 216 -1.23 5.81 18.74
CA SER A 216 -1.42 7.00 19.58
C SER A 216 -0.31 8.01 19.37
N ALA A 217 0.94 7.58 19.31
CA ALA A 217 2.09 8.44 19.04
C ALA A 217 1.98 9.14 17.68
N SER A 218 1.59 8.43 16.62
CA SER A 218 1.38 9.01 15.29
C SER A 218 0.19 9.99 15.28
N ILE A 219 -0.92 9.63 15.92
CA ILE A 219 -2.10 10.50 16.05
C ILE A 219 -1.77 11.78 16.84
N ALA A 220 -1.01 11.68 17.93
CA ALA A 220 -0.59 12.82 18.73
C ALA A 220 0.27 13.80 17.91
N ARG A 221 1.23 13.30 17.13
CA ARG A 221 2.08 14.12 16.24
C ARG A 221 1.26 14.79 15.13
N ILE A 222 0.29 14.08 14.53
CA ILE A 222 -0.63 14.67 13.55
C ILE A 222 -1.44 15.82 14.18
N ARG A 223 -1.97 15.62 15.38
CA ARG A 223 -2.72 16.66 16.12
C ARG A 223 -1.82 17.83 16.52
N GLY A 224 -0.56 17.55 16.86
CA GLY A 224 0.45 18.55 17.17
C GLY A 224 0.94 19.36 15.98
N GLY A 225 0.56 18.98 14.75
CA GLY A 225 1.01 19.68 13.54
C GLY A 225 2.50 19.47 13.23
N GLU A 226 3.05 18.33 13.60
CA GLU A 226 4.45 18.01 13.38
C GLU A 226 4.67 17.53 11.94
N PHE A 227 4.94 18.47 11.03
CA PHE A 227 5.11 18.17 9.62
C PHE A 227 6.53 18.46 9.15
N ARG A 228 7.32 17.41 9.03
CA ARG A 228 8.74 17.49 8.59
C ARG A 228 8.97 16.59 7.38
N PRO A 229 9.77 17.04 6.39
CA PRO A 229 10.13 16.19 5.26
C PRO A 229 11.01 15.03 5.72
N THR A 230 10.63 13.83 5.30
CA THR A 230 11.41 12.59 5.45
C THR A 230 11.59 12.00 4.05
N PRO A 231 12.52 12.57 3.24
CA PRO A 231 12.63 12.20 1.84
C PRO A 231 13.21 10.80 1.67
N SER A 232 12.57 10.03 0.82
CA SER A 232 13.07 8.75 0.30
C SER A 232 12.56 8.57 -1.12
N PRO A 233 13.17 7.71 -1.95
CA PRO A 233 12.64 7.41 -3.29
C PRO A 233 11.17 7.03 -3.26
N PHE A 234 10.77 6.20 -2.30
CA PHE A 234 9.38 5.75 -2.13
C PHE A 234 8.46 6.88 -1.63
N ALA A 235 8.85 7.63 -0.61
CA ALA A 235 8.03 8.72 -0.07
C ALA A 235 7.88 9.89 -1.04
N CYS A 236 8.85 10.12 -1.91
CA CYS A 236 8.87 11.24 -2.86
C CYS A 236 8.21 10.89 -4.20
N SER A 237 8.07 9.61 -4.55
CA SER A 237 7.39 9.19 -5.78
C SER A 237 5.95 9.67 -5.80
N GLY A 238 5.59 10.49 -6.81
CA GLY A 238 4.27 11.08 -6.95
C GLY A 238 3.87 12.08 -5.85
N CYS A 239 4.83 12.59 -5.06
CA CYS A 239 4.56 13.59 -4.04
C CYS A 239 4.24 14.96 -4.68
N PRO A 240 3.07 15.56 -4.41
CA PRO A 240 2.69 16.85 -5.00
C PRO A 240 3.53 18.03 -4.49
N ALA A 241 4.22 17.88 -3.37
CA ALA A 241 5.10 18.90 -2.83
C ALA A 241 6.51 18.89 -3.45
N LEU A 242 6.90 17.77 -4.10
CA LEU A 242 8.22 17.62 -4.69
C LEU A 242 8.44 18.66 -5.79
N ASP A 243 9.57 19.33 -5.74
CA ASP A 243 10.00 20.40 -6.66
C ASP A 243 9.06 21.65 -6.70
N VAL A 244 8.05 21.69 -5.84
CA VAL A 244 7.17 22.86 -5.68
C VAL A 244 7.49 23.58 -4.37
N VAL A 245 7.36 22.88 -3.24
CA VAL A 245 7.61 23.42 -1.89
C VAL A 245 8.54 22.52 -1.06
N CYS A 246 9.03 21.43 -1.64
CA CYS A 246 9.95 20.48 -1.01
C CYS A 246 11.02 20.04 -2.01
N ALA A 247 12.29 20.13 -1.60
CA ALA A 247 13.41 19.70 -2.44
C ALA A 247 13.60 18.17 -2.49
N GLY A 248 12.80 17.42 -1.73
CA GLY A 248 12.82 15.96 -1.72
C GLY A 248 14.18 15.39 -1.31
N PRO A 249 14.70 14.38 -2.03
CA PRO A 249 15.99 13.74 -1.70
C PRO A 249 17.17 14.70 -1.62
N ARG A 250 17.10 15.88 -2.24
CA ARG A 250 18.14 16.90 -2.16
C ARG A 250 18.29 17.54 -0.78
N LEU A 251 17.30 17.38 0.12
CA LEU A 251 17.40 17.85 1.50
C LEU A 251 18.46 17.10 2.33
N GLY A 252 18.83 15.88 1.93
CA GLY A 252 19.86 15.07 2.60
C GLY A 252 21.19 14.95 1.84
N GLY A 253 21.30 15.56 0.67
CA GLY A 253 22.52 15.52 -0.17
C GLY A 253 23.39 16.76 0.02
N SER A 254 24.70 16.58 -0.03
CA SER A 254 25.63 17.70 -0.25
C SER A 254 25.17 18.53 -1.45
N PRO A 255 25.31 19.86 -1.45
CA PRO A 255 24.86 20.71 -2.54
C PRO A 255 25.46 20.22 -3.87
N PRO A 256 24.69 20.26 -4.99
CA PRO A 256 25.22 19.95 -6.31
C PRO A 256 26.20 21.07 -6.70
N GLY A 257 27.42 20.98 -6.29
CA GLY A 257 28.42 22.05 -6.48
C GLY A 257 29.87 21.60 -6.33
N ALA A 258 30.12 20.45 -5.69
CA ALA A 258 31.50 19.99 -5.54
C ALA A 258 32.06 19.27 -6.79
N ALA A 259 31.20 18.62 -7.59
CA ALA A 259 31.68 17.92 -8.79
C ALA A 259 31.71 18.79 -10.06
N ALA A 260 31.03 19.93 -10.10
CA ALA A 260 31.06 20.83 -11.26
C ALA A 260 32.20 21.85 -11.23
N LEU A 261 32.84 22.05 -10.08
CA LEU A 261 33.98 22.97 -9.94
C LEU A 261 35.32 22.29 -10.23
N GLU A 262 35.43 20.97 -10.16
CA GLU A 262 36.69 20.27 -10.53
C GLU A 262 36.90 20.10 -12.03
N LEU A 263 35.85 20.18 -12.85
CA LEU A 263 35.97 20.11 -14.31
C LEU A 263 36.29 21.47 -14.97
N ALA A 264 36.12 22.57 -14.25
CA ALA A 264 36.47 23.91 -14.75
C ALA A 264 37.88 24.36 -14.41
N ALA A 265 38.61 23.59 -13.62
CA ALA A 265 40.03 23.90 -13.24
C ALA A 265 41.08 23.12 -14.05
N LEU A 266 40.65 22.32 -15.04
CA LEU A 266 41.55 21.54 -15.91
C LEU A 266 41.35 21.88 -17.40
N GLY A 267 40.94 23.10 -17.72
CA GLY A 267 40.88 23.62 -19.08
C GLY A 267 41.74 24.85 -19.27
#